data_9f43af2ca91a09c1e73be879adb885e8
#
_entry.id   9f43af2ca91a09c1e73be879adb885e8
#
_cell.length_a   1.000
_cell.length_b   1.000
_cell.length_c   1.000
_cell.angle_alpha   90.00
_cell.angle_beta   90.00
_cell.angle_gamma   90.00
#
_symmetry.space_group_name_H-M   'P 1'
#
loop_
_entity.id
_entity.type
_entity.pdbx_description
1 polymer ?
#
loop_
_entity_poly.entity_id
_entity_poly.type
_entity_poly.pdbx_seq_one_letter_code
_entity_poly.pdbx_strand_id
1 'polypeptide(L)'
;MASEAGNDQNGPVSGHAYEEPGIFTWDLSIDAVYCDSAVARYFDLDERDAAHGLPLGMFMDRMHEDDRKRVAHAIREAVITGEPYREEFRTVHRDGSVMNVLAFGRCFRNQMGEPAHYAGVLCPLPVMTAVPQELTWRCMAAYELAVHEGNEEVAAKLLEALRVLGAPELSLVQV
;
A
#
# COMPACT_ATOMS: atom_id res chain seq x y z
N MET A 1 0.16 -13.78 53.68
CA MET A 1 0.36 -12.54 52.93
C MET A 1 0.28 -12.87 51.45
N ALA A 2 -0.85 -12.50 50.86
CA ALA A 2 -1.19 -12.81 49.47
C ALA A 2 -0.45 -11.85 48.56
N SER A 3 0.13 -12.39 47.50
CA SER A 3 0.69 -11.64 46.36
C SER A 3 -0.28 -11.75 45.18
N GLU A 4 -0.86 -10.63 44.85
CA GLU A 4 -1.77 -10.49 43.73
C GLU A 4 -0.98 -10.63 42.41
N ALA A 5 -1.34 -11.62 41.60
CA ALA A 5 -0.91 -11.75 40.24
C ALA A 5 -1.81 -10.85 39.36
N GLY A 6 -1.25 -9.74 38.88
CA GLY A 6 -1.87 -8.89 37.89
C GLY A 6 -2.07 -9.66 36.57
N ASN A 7 -3.32 -9.78 36.16
CA ASN A 7 -3.73 -10.36 34.89
C ASN A 7 -3.58 -9.30 33.75
N ASP A 8 -2.44 -9.32 33.11
CA ASP A 8 -2.20 -8.46 31.93
C ASP A 8 -2.72 -9.17 30.66
N GLN A 9 -4.05 -9.12 30.48
CA GLN A 9 -4.69 -9.55 29.24
C GLN A 9 -4.80 -8.37 28.26
N ASN A 10 -3.67 -7.92 27.75
CA ASN A 10 -3.66 -7.06 26.59
C ASN A 10 -3.15 -7.89 25.40
N GLY A 11 -4.05 -8.73 24.85
CA GLY A 11 -3.82 -9.39 23.59
C GLY A 11 -3.66 -8.33 22.48
N PRO A 12 -2.82 -8.58 21.46
CA PRO A 12 -2.63 -7.61 20.40
C PRO A 12 -3.95 -7.36 19.70
N VAL A 13 -4.41 -6.12 19.75
CA VAL A 13 -5.49 -5.63 18.89
C VAL A 13 -5.02 -5.92 17.46
N SER A 14 -5.73 -6.77 16.75
CA SER A 14 -5.55 -7.01 15.32
C SER A 14 -5.96 -5.73 14.58
N GLY A 15 -5.18 -4.66 14.77
CA GLY A 15 -5.23 -3.48 13.94
C GLY A 15 -4.63 -3.85 12.59
N HIS A 16 -5.28 -3.49 11.51
CA HIS A 16 -4.67 -3.49 10.20
C HIS A 16 -3.35 -2.74 10.34
N ALA A 17 -2.24 -3.47 10.32
CA ALA A 17 -0.93 -2.88 10.26
C ALA A 17 -0.92 -2.07 8.95
N TYR A 18 -0.93 -0.74 9.07
CA TYR A 18 -0.61 0.11 7.94
C TYR A 18 0.82 -0.27 7.55
N GLU A 19 0.95 -0.94 6.43
CA GLU A 19 2.27 -1.28 5.92
C GLU A 19 2.99 0.03 5.61
N GLU A 20 4.16 0.20 6.21
CA GLU A 20 4.92 1.45 6.12
C GLU A 20 5.45 1.65 4.70
N PRO A 21 5.46 2.88 4.16
CA PRO A 21 6.15 3.17 2.91
C PRO A 21 7.62 2.76 3.01
N GLY A 22 8.11 2.07 1.99
CA GLY A 22 9.51 1.70 1.90
C GLY A 22 10.30 2.61 0.97
N ILE A 23 11.61 2.69 1.18
CA ILE A 23 12.54 3.55 0.43
C ILE A 23 13.49 2.69 -0.38
N PHE A 24 13.77 3.10 -1.61
CA PHE A 24 14.79 2.47 -2.45
C PHE A 24 15.65 3.51 -3.18
N THR A 25 16.86 3.09 -3.51
CA THR A 25 17.76 3.80 -4.43
C THR A 25 18.33 2.81 -5.43
N TRP A 26 18.58 3.26 -6.64
CA TRP A 26 19.17 2.46 -7.71
C TRP A 26 20.37 3.19 -8.29
N ASP A 27 21.54 2.57 -8.20
CA ASP A 27 22.74 3.01 -8.91
C ASP A 27 22.70 2.45 -10.33
N LEU A 28 22.48 3.33 -11.30
CA LEU A 28 22.35 2.93 -12.70
C LEU A 28 23.67 2.47 -13.31
N SER A 29 24.82 2.89 -12.76
CA SER A 29 26.14 2.56 -13.31
C SER A 29 26.53 1.11 -13.14
N ILE A 30 26.04 0.48 -12.06
CA ILE A 30 26.34 -0.90 -11.68
C ILE A 30 25.09 -1.78 -11.60
N ASP A 31 23.93 -1.24 -11.98
CA ASP A 31 22.62 -1.90 -11.89
C ASP A 31 22.36 -2.50 -10.49
N ALA A 32 22.51 -1.69 -9.45
CA ALA A 32 22.29 -2.12 -8.07
C ALA A 32 21.16 -1.30 -7.40
N VAL A 33 20.07 -1.97 -7.07
CA VAL A 33 18.95 -1.42 -6.31
C VAL A 33 19.15 -1.76 -4.84
N TYR A 34 19.26 -0.74 -4.00
CA TYR A 34 19.32 -0.84 -2.54
C TYR A 34 17.97 -0.45 -1.97
N CYS A 35 17.47 -1.20 -1.01
CA CYS A 35 16.21 -0.86 -0.39
C CYS A 35 16.15 -1.27 1.08
N ASP A 36 15.19 -0.69 1.79
CA ASP A 36 14.91 -1.04 3.17
C ASP A 36 14.12 -2.37 3.29
N SER A 37 13.93 -2.82 4.52
CA SER A 37 13.21 -4.06 4.82
C SER A 37 11.75 -4.02 4.36
N ALA A 38 11.11 -2.86 4.31
CA ALA A 38 9.74 -2.74 3.85
C ALA A 38 9.64 -3.07 2.35
N VAL A 39 10.47 -2.45 1.51
CA VAL A 39 10.52 -2.76 0.07
C VAL A 39 10.92 -4.22 -0.17
N ALA A 40 11.91 -4.75 0.55
CA ALA A 40 12.32 -6.14 0.42
C ALA A 40 11.14 -7.10 0.66
N ARG A 41 10.33 -6.86 1.69
CA ARG A 41 9.11 -7.64 1.97
C ARG A 41 8.07 -7.51 0.86
N TYR A 42 7.85 -6.32 0.29
CA TYR A 42 6.87 -6.13 -0.78
C TYR A 42 7.20 -6.92 -2.06
N PHE A 43 8.48 -7.21 -2.27
CA PHE A 43 8.95 -8.04 -3.38
C PHE A 43 9.31 -9.48 -2.98
N ASP A 44 9.06 -9.89 -1.74
CA ASP A 44 9.45 -11.22 -1.23
C ASP A 44 10.93 -11.54 -1.53
N LEU A 45 11.81 -10.56 -1.26
CA LEU A 45 13.26 -10.65 -1.38
C LEU A 45 13.91 -10.76 0.00
N ASP A 46 15.12 -11.32 0.04
CA ASP A 46 15.92 -11.34 1.27
C ASP A 46 16.33 -9.92 1.66
N GLU A 47 16.05 -9.52 2.92
CA GLU A 47 16.29 -8.15 3.39
C GLU A 47 17.80 -7.80 3.40
N ARG A 48 18.67 -8.76 3.68
CA ARG A 48 20.12 -8.53 3.70
C ARG A 48 20.66 -8.34 2.28
N ASP A 49 20.24 -9.21 1.36
CA ASP A 49 20.65 -9.12 -0.03
C ASP A 49 20.14 -7.79 -0.65
N ALA A 50 18.90 -7.42 -0.38
CA ALA A 50 18.31 -6.16 -0.84
C ALA A 50 19.02 -4.91 -0.27
N ALA A 51 19.49 -4.97 0.98
CA ALA A 51 20.29 -3.91 1.58
C ALA A 51 21.70 -3.78 0.99
N HIS A 52 22.26 -4.85 0.41
CA HIS A 52 23.56 -4.86 -0.24
C HIS A 52 23.52 -4.54 -1.74
N GLY A 53 22.33 -4.42 -2.31
CA GLY A 53 22.12 -4.09 -3.71
C GLY A 53 21.85 -5.31 -4.59
N LEU A 54 20.67 -5.33 -5.19
CA LEU A 54 20.24 -6.37 -6.13
C LEU A 54 20.01 -5.75 -7.51
N PRO A 55 20.24 -6.49 -8.60
CA PRO A 55 19.91 -6.04 -9.94
C PRO A 55 18.42 -5.71 -10.07
N LEU A 56 18.06 -4.68 -10.85
CA LEU A 56 16.66 -4.31 -11.10
C LEU A 56 15.82 -5.50 -11.60
N GLY A 57 16.43 -6.40 -12.37
CA GLY A 57 15.78 -7.61 -12.87
C GLY A 57 15.15 -8.47 -11.78
N MET A 58 15.79 -8.56 -10.59
CA MET A 58 15.27 -9.33 -9.46
C MET A 58 13.92 -8.77 -8.95
N PHE A 59 13.76 -7.46 -8.97
CA PHE A 59 12.49 -6.79 -8.62
C PHE A 59 11.46 -6.98 -9.74
N MET A 60 11.88 -6.86 -11.00
CA MET A 60 11.01 -7.08 -12.16
C MET A 60 10.44 -8.50 -12.20
N ASP A 61 11.22 -9.51 -11.81
CA ASP A 61 10.77 -10.90 -11.76
C ASP A 61 9.70 -11.16 -10.71
N ARG A 62 9.63 -10.31 -9.68
CA ARG A 62 8.60 -10.33 -8.64
C ARG A 62 7.37 -9.50 -8.96
N MET A 63 7.34 -8.79 -10.07
CA MET A 63 6.15 -8.10 -10.54
C MET A 63 5.21 -9.07 -11.26
N HIS A 64 3.93 -8.79 -11.21
CA HIS A 64 2.93 -9.51 -12.00
C HIS A 64 3.25 -9.37 -13.50
N GLU A 65 3.14 -10.46 -14.24
CA GLU A 65 3.56 -10.52 -15.65
C GLU A 65 2.90 -9.45 -16.55
N ASP A 66 1.62 -9.17 -16.32
CA ASP A 66 0.89 -8.14 -17.09
C ASP A 66 1.43 -6.74 -16.87
N ASP A 67 2.04 -6.47 -15.69
CA ASP A 67 2.50 -5.13 -15.32
C ASP A 67 3.95 -4.88 -15.76
N ARG A 68 4.77 -5.93 -15.93
CA ARG A 68 6.21 -5.84 -16.19
C ARG A 68 6.57 -4.95 -17.39
N LYS A 69 5.90 -5.14 -18.53
CA LYS A 69 6.20 -4.37 -19.74
C LYS A 69 5.90 -2.89 -19.58
N ARG A 70 4.75 -2.57 -18.98
CA ARG A 70 4.31 -1.20 -18.72
C ARG A 70 5.26 -0.50 -17.76
N VAL A 71 5.58 -1.16 -16.64
CA VAL A 71 6.49 -0.62 -15.61
C VAL A 71 7.90 -0.44 -16.15
N ALA A 72 8.44 -1.42 -16.90
CA ALA A 72 9.76 -1.31 -17.51
C ALA A 72 9.84 -0.13 -18.50
N HIS A 73 8.79 0.10 -19.29
CA HIS A 73 8.71 1.24 -20.21
C HIS A 73 8.69 2.56 -19.42
N ALA A 74 7.88 2.67 -18.37
CA ALA A 74 7.78 3.87 -17.54
C ALA A 74 9.09 4.18 -16.81
N ILE A 75 9.79 3.17 -16.29
CA ILE A 75 11.12 3.33 -15.68
C ILE A 75 12.11 3.88 -16.72
N ARG A 76 12.13 3.28 -17.92
CA ARG A 76 13.03 3.74 -18.98
C ARG A 76 12.76 5.19 -19.37
N GLU A 77 11.51 5.58 -19.55
CA GLU A 77 11.14 6.96 -19.86
C GLU A 77 11.58 7.92 -18.76
N ALA A 78 11.33 7.59 -17.50
CA ALA A 78 11.75 8.41 -16.36
C ALA A 78 13.28 8.57 -16.28
N VAL A 79 14.06 7.53 -16.62
CA VAL A 79 15.52 7.60 -16.68
C VAL A 79 15.98 8.48 -17.82
N ILE A 80 15.38 8.36 -19.01
CA ILE A 80 15.76 9.14 -20.19
C ILE A 80 15.38 10.61 -20.06
N THR A 81 14.15 10.89 -19.64
CA THR A 81 13.62 12.25 -19.59
C THR A 81 13.98 12.99 -18.31
N GLY A 82 14.17 12.27 -17.18
CA GLY A 82 14.32 12.84 -15.85
C GLY A 82 13.01 13.28 -15.21
N GLU A 83 11.88 13.02 -15.89
CA GLU A 83 10.56 13.31 -15.35
C GLU A 83 10.23 12.43 -14.11
N PRO A 84 9.39 12.91 -13.20
CA PRO A 84 8.95 12.11 -12.07
C PRO A 84 8.22 10.84 -12.52
N TYR A 85 8.56 9.73 -11.89
CA TYR A 85 7.92 8.45 -12.09
C TYR A 85 6.79 8.26 -11.08
N ARG A 86 5.65 7.75 -11.54
CA ARG A 86 4.55 7.32 -10.71
C ARG A 86 3.83 6.16 -11.39
N GLU A 87 3.90 4.98 -10.78
CA GLU A 87 3.25 3.78 -11.31
C GLU A 87 2.66 2.92 -10.22
N GLU A 88 1.48 2.38 -10.49
CA GLU A 88 0.83 1.34 -9.70
C GLU A 88 1.07 0.00 -10.36
N PHE A 89 1.48 -1.00 -9.58
CA PHE A 89 1.69 -2.36 -10.09
C PHE A 89 1.51 -3.39 -8.97
N ARG A 90 1.44 -4.65 -9.38
CA ARG A 90 1.30 -5.80 -8.50
C ARG A 90 2.64 -6.48 -8.31
N THR A 91 2.96 -6.83 -7.08
CA THR A 91 4.03 -7.78 -6.75
C THR A 91 3.42 -9.15 -6.47
N VAL A 92 4.17 -10.21 -6.78
CA VAL A 92 3.77 -11.61 -6.60
C VAL A 92 4.78 -12.30 -5.70
N HIS A 93 4.34 -12.77 -4.55
CA HIS A 93 5.14 -13.50 -3.59
C HIS A 93 5.26 -14.98 -3.98
N ARG A 94 6.24 -15.68 -3.39
CA ARG A 94 6.47 -17.13 -3.67
C ARG A 94 5.30 -18.03 -3.28
N ASP A 95 4.50 -17.60 -2.33
CA ASP A 95 3.27 -18.30 -1.91
C ASP A 95 2.07 -18.04 -2.84
N GLY A 96 2.27 -17.22 -3.89
CA GLY A 96 1.25 -16.82 -4.84
C GLY A 96 0.37 -15.65 -4.39
N SER A 97 0.61 -15.09 -3.20
CA SER A 97 -0.10 -13.88 -2.79
C SER A 97 0.32 -12.68 -3.64
N VAL A 98 -0.62 -11.76 -3.85
CA VAL A 98 -0.43 -10.58 -4.68
C VAL A 98 -0.64 -9.33 -3.83
N MET A 99 0.31 -8.41 -3.91
CA MET A 99 0.22 -7.11 -3.25
C MET A 99 0.18 -6.00 -4.30
N ASN A 100 -0.69 -5.01 -4.11
CA ASN A 100 -0.71 -3.79 -4.93
C ASN A 100 0.19 -2.74 -4.29
N VAL A 101 1.04 -2.14 -5.09
CA VAL A 101 1.97 -1.10 -4.64
C VAL A 101 1.93 0.10 -5.59
N LEU A 102 2.16 1.27 -5.03
CA LEU A 102 2.35 2.53 -5.74
C LEU A 102 3.79 2.97 -5.55
N ALA A 103 4.53 3.10 -6.65
CA ALA A 103 5.89 3.60 -6.65
C ALA A 103 5.96 5.04 -7.13
N PHE A 104 6.73 5.84 -6.40
CA PHE A 104 7.15 7.18 -6.82
C PHE A 104 8.67 7.20 -6.89
N GLY A 105 9.21 7.89 -7.86
CA GLY A 105 10.65 8.02 -7.96
C GLY A 105 11.10 9.12 -8.89
N ARG A 106 12.39 9.40 -8.85
CA ARG A 106 13.04 10.36 -9.73
C ARG A 106 14.46 9.93 -10.05
N CYS A 107 14.86 10.17 -11.28
CA CYS A 107 16.24 10.00 -11.72
C CYS A 107 17.06 11.26 -11.42
N PHE A 108 18.20 11.08 -10.77
CA PHE A 108 19.20 12.13 -10.52
C PHE A 108 20.33 11.99 -11.55
N ARG A 109 20.78 13.12 -12.04
CA ARG A 109 21.83 13.17 -13.05
C ARG A 109 23.17 13.60 -12.42
N ASN A 110 24.26 13.11 -13.00
CA ASN A 110 25.61 13.57 -12.64
C ASN A 110 25.90 14.97 -13.19
N GLN A 111 27.11 15.48 -12.93
CA GLN A 111 27.55 16.81 -13.39
C GLN A 111 27.61 16.93 -14.92
N MET A 112 27.67 15.82 -15.64
CA MET A 112 27.67 15.78 -17.11
C MET A 112 26.24 15.69 -17.69
N GLY A 113 25.22 15.66 -16.83
CA GLY A 113 23.83 15.55 -17.26
C GLY A 113 23.37 14.13 -17.56
N GLU A 114 24.18 13.11 -17.27
CA GLU A 114 23.86 11.71 -17.51
C GLU A 114 23.08 11.13 -16.32
N PRO A 115 22.11 10.20 -16.56
CA PRO A 115 21.42 9.47 -15.50
C PRO A 115 22.45 8.72 -14.61
N ALA A 116 22.40 8.92 -13.30
CA ALA A 116 23.37 8.33 -12.38
C ALA A 116 22.69 7.52 -11.26
N HIS A 117 21.74 8.11 -10.58
CA HIS A 117 21.03 7.47 -9.48
C HIS A 117 19.52 7.68 -9.64
N TYR A 118 18.80 6.70 -9.16
CA TYR A 118 17.35 6.77 -9.05
C TYR A 118 16.98 6.60 -7.58
N ALA A 119 16.07 7.40 -7.08
CA ALA A 119 15.57 7.24 -5.72
C ALA A 119 14.05 7.33 -5.71
N GLY A 120 13.43 6.56 -4.82
CA GLY A 120 11.99 6.51 -4.75
C GLY A 120 11.45 5.92 -3.46
N VAL A 121 10.13 5.94 -3.41
CA VAL A 121 9.32 5.41 -2.31
C VAL A 121 8.32 4.43 -2.89
N LEU A 122 8.13 3.32 -2.21
CA LEU A 122 7.07 2.34 -2.46
C LEU A 122 6.03 2.43 -1.34
N CYS A 123 4.79 2.62 -1.72
CA CYS A 123 3.66 2.62 -0.80
C CYS A 123 2.79 1.39 -1.08
N PRO A 124 2.57 0.51 -0.11
CA PRO A 124 1.58 -0.54 -0.28
C PRO A 124 0.20 0.12 -0.42
N LEU A 125 -0.53 -0.33 -1.41
CA LEU A 125 -1.92 0.05 -1.56
C LEU A 125 -2.77 -0.96 -0.79
N PRO A 126 -3.69 -0.50 0.05
CA PRO A 126 -4.62 -1.42 0.69
C PRO A 126 -5.31 -2.22 -0.41
N VAL A 127 -5.33 -3.54 -0.24
CA VAL A 127 -6.19 -4.37 -1.08
C VAL A 127 -7.61 -3.88 -0.83
N MET A 128 -8.08 -3.01 -1.71
CA MET A 128 -9.49 -2.69 -1.78
C MET A 128 -10.16 -4.00 -2.17
N THR A 129 -10.46 -4.83 -1.16
CA THR A 129 -11.38 -5.95 -1.38
C THR A 129 -12.63 -5.31 -1.94
N ALA A 130 -12.78 -5.53 -3.25
CA ALA A 130 -13.76 -4.83 -4.06
C ALA A 130 -15.13 -4.88 -3.39
N VAL A 131 -15.77 -3.74 -3.35
CA VAL A 131 -17.20 -3.52 -3.20
C VAL A 131 -17.79 -3.34 -1.78
N PRO A 132 -17.46 -4.06 -0.69
CA PRO A 132 -18.14 -3.75 0.57
C PRO A 132 -17.81 -2.35 1.10
N GLN A 133 -16.56 -1.89 0.96
CA GLN A 133 -16.16 -0.61 1.56
C GLN A 133 -16.72 0.61 0.81
N GLU A 134 -16.66 0.65 -0.50
CA GLU A 134 -17.22 1.81 -1.24
C GLU A 134 -18.74 1.88 -1.09
N LEU A 135 -19.41 0.73 -1.19
CA LEU A 135 -20.85 0.66 -0.95
C LEU A 135 -21.18 1.03 0.50
N THR A 136 -20.43 0.52 1.46
CA THR A 136 -20.56 0.87 2.88
C THR A 136 -20.37 2.36 3.10
N TRP A 137 -19.32 2.97 2.54
CA TRP A 137 -19.07 4.42 2.63
C TRP A 137 -20.19 5.24 2.01
N ARG A 138 -20.68 4.86 0.83
CA ARG A 138 -21.80 5.54 0.17
C ARG A 138 -23.09 5.41 0.97
N CYS A 139 -23.36 4.25 1.54
CA CYS A 139 -24.49 4.04 2.43
C CYS A 139 -24.36 4.86 3.71
N MET A 140 -23.16 4.97 4.30
CA MET A 140 -22.92 5.81 5.47
C MET A 140 -23.16 7.29 5.17
N ALA A 141 -22.61 7.81 4.09
CA ALA A 141 -22.80 9.19 3.68
C ALA A 141 -24.29 9.50 3.38
N ALA A 142 -25.00 8.58 2.74
CA ALA A 142 -26.45 8.71 2.51
C ALA A 142 -27.25 8.65 3.82
N TYR A 143 -26.84 7.81 4.78
CA TYR A 143 -27.44 7.74 6.10
C TYR A 143 -27.29 9.06 6.87
N GLU A 144 -26.07 9.61 6.93
CA GLU A 144 -25.81 10.90 7.57
C GLU A 144 -26.65 12.02 6.96
N LEU A 145 -26.75 12.05 5.64
CA LEU A 145 -27.60 13.04 4.93
C LEU A 145 -29.06 12.85 5.27
N ALA A 146 -29.58 11.61 5.26
CA ALA A 146 -30.98 11.32 5.60
C ALA A 146 -31.31 11.73 7.05
N VAL A 147 -30.39 11.51 7.98
CA VAL A 147 -30.54 11.97 9.38
C VAL A 147 -30.55 13.51 9.44
N HIS A 148 -29.62 14.17 8.72
CA HIS A 148 -29.53 15.61 8.69
C HIS A 148 -30.80 16.28 8.11
N GLU A 149 -31.38 15.65 7.09
CA GLU A 149 -32.64 16.13 6.44
C GLU A 149 -33.92 15.72 7.20
N GLY A 150 -33.76 14.98 8.32
CA GLY A 150 -34.90 14.51 9.13
C GLY A 150 -35.74 13.43 8.45
N ASN A 151 -35.18 12.72 7.44
CA ASN A 151 -35.85 11.64 6.74
C ASN A 151 -35.65 10.28 7.45
N GLU A 152 -36.44 10.08 8.51
CA GLU A 152 -36.32 8.91 9.38
C GLU A 152 -36.55 7.58 8.64
N GLU A 153 -37.44 7.53 7.65
CA GLU A 153 -37.74 6.32 6.90
C GLU A 153 -36.55 5.88 6.04
N VAL A 154 -35.91 6.83 5.34
CA VAL A 154 -34.73 6.57 4.52
C VAL A 154 -33.54 6.21 5.41
N ALA A 155 -33.33 6.92 6.51
CA ALA A 155 -32.28 6.63 7.47
C ALA A 155 -32.39 5.20 8.04
N ALA A 156 -33.60 4.74 8.40
CA ALA A 156 -33.84 3.40 8.89
C ALA A 156 -33.46 2.31 7.87
N LYS A 157 -33.84 2.50 6.60
CA LYS A 157 -33.50 1.55 5.51
C LYS A 157 -32.00 1.51 5.22
N LEU A 158 -31.35 2.65 5.26
CA LEU A 158 -29.88 2.73 5.08
C LEU A 158 -29.13 2.09 6.24
N LEU A 159 -29.63 2.24 7.46
CA LEU A 159 -29.04 1.57 8.63
C LEU A 159 -29.18 0.04 8.55
N GLU A 160 -30.29 -0.47 8.05
CA GLU A 160 -30.46 -1.89 7.79
C GLU A 160 -29.50 -2.38 6.72
N ALA A 161 -29.35 -1.64 5.62
CA ALA A 161 -28.36 -1.97 4.59
C ALA A 161 -26.92 -1.99 5.13
N LEU A 162 -26.54 -1.05 6.00
CA LEU A 162 -25.24 -1.00 6.65
C LEU A 162 -24.98 -2.20 7.54
N ARG A 163 -25.99 -2.70 8.24
CA ARG A 163 -25.90 -3.95 9.03
C ARG A 163 -25.62 -5.18 8.15
N VAL A 164 -26.31 -5.27 7.02
CA VAL A 164 -26.10 -6.36 6.04
C VAL A 164 -24.70 -6.29 5.44
N LEU A 165 -24.15 -5.09 5.25
CA LEU A 165 -22.79 -4.87 4.74
C LEU A 165 -21.70 -5.11 5.80
N GLY A 166 -22.07 -5.45 7.05
CA GLY A 166 -21.11 -5.69 8.12
C GLY A 166 -20.39 -4.43 8.59
N ALA A 167 -21.00 -3.25 8.42
CA ALA A 167 -20.47 -2.02 8.96
C ALA A 167 -20.34 -2.11 10.50
N PRO A 168 -19.24 -1.58 11.09
CA PRO A 168 -19.10 -1.57 12.55
C PRO A 168 -20.29 -0.82 13.17
N GLU A 169 -20.76 -1.31 14.32
CA GLU A 169 -21.86 -0.65 15.02
C GLU A 169 -21.53 0.84 15.23
N LEU A 170 -22.31 1.68 14.58
CA LEU A 170 -22.25 3.11 14.81
C LEU A 170 -22.73 3.34 16.24
N SER A 171 -21.78 3.58 17.15
CA SER A 171 -22.11 4.08 18.48
C SER A 171 -22.84 5.41 18.28
N LEU A 172 -24.16 5.36 18.43
CA LEU A 172 -25.01 6.55 18.43
C LEU A 172 -24.55 7.43 19.60
N VAL A 173 -23.74 8.44 19.29
CA VAL A 173 -23.55 9.56 20.21
C VAL A 173 -24.91 10.27 20.23
N GLN A 174 -25.66 9.98 21.28
CA GLN A 174 -26.82 10.78 21.64
C GLN A 174 -26.31 12.19 22.00
N VAL A 175 -26.71 13.17 21.22
CA VAL A 175 -26.62 14.59 21.58
C VAL A 175 -27.85 14.95 22.38
#